data_335b0011ca51a7a3f8d4febe470f6af5
#
_entry.id   335b0011ca51a7a3f8d4febe470f6af5
#
_cell.length_a   1.000
_cell.length_b   1.000
_cell.length_c   1.000
_cell.angle_alpha   90.00
_cell.angle_beta   90.00
_cell.angle_gamma   90.00
#
_symmetry.space_group_name_H-M   'P 1'
#
loop_
_entity.id
_entity.type
_entity.pdbx_description
1 polymer ?
#
loop_
_entity_poly.entity_id
_entity_poly.type
_entity_poly.pdbx_seq_one_letter_code
_entity_poly.pdbx_strand_id
1 'polypeptide(L)'
;MSDNLLNVAADQVREIDMKAEIFLPDDYHPAESEPFMNDRQTEYFRRKLLAWKSDIVENSSDTVAGMKDQTRSIPDVADRASEETDRALELRTRDRERKLVSKIDAALRRIDEEEFGYCSITGEAISLKRLDARPIATMSLEAQERHERREKVHRDD
;
A
#
# COMPACT_ATOMS: atom_id res chain seq x y z
N MET A 1 30.70 7.65 32.14
CA MET A 1 29.97 8.17 30.96
C MET A 1 29.43 7.07 30.00
N SER A 2 29.56 5.80 30.32
CA SER A 2 29.19 4.71 29.42
C SER A 2 27.81 4.07 29.71
N ASP A 3 27.13 4.43 30.79
CA ASP A 3 25.87 3.76 31.19
C ASP A 3 24.61 4.35 30.56
N ASN A 4 24.70 5.50 29.91
CA ASN A 4 23.53 6.19 29.35
C ASN A 4 23.11 5.67 27.96
N LEU A 5 24.04 5.09 27.21
CA LEU A 5 23.75 4.57 25.85
C LEU A 5 23.06 3.19 25.88
N LEU A 6 23.34 2.39 26.89
CA LEU A 6 22.71 1.07 27.06
C LEU A 6 21.26 1.19 27.54
N ASN A 7 20.93 2.23 28.29
CA ASN A 7 19.57 2.46 28.78
C ASN A 7 18.63 2.97 27.68
N VAL A 8 19.12 3.81 26.76
CA VAL A 8 18.34 4.31 25.61
C VAL A 8 18.03 3.18 24.63
N ALA A 9 18.98 2.27 24.39
CA ALA A 9 18.76 1.12 23.52
C ALA A 9 17.76 0.11 24.12
N ALA A 10 17.78 -0.07 25.44
CA ALA A 10 16.84 -0.95 26.14
C ALA A 10 15.41 -0.40 26.17
N ASP A 11 15.24 0.92 26.24
CA ASP A 11 13.93 1.58 26.16
C ASP A 11 13.35 1.51 24.74
N GLN A 12 14.18 1.70 23.71
CA GLN A 12 13.74 1.55 22.31
C GLN A 12 13.34 0.12 21.96
N VAL A 13 14.03 -0.89 22.49
CA VAL A 13 13.67 -2.30 22.31
C VAL A 13 12.36 -2.64 23.02
N ARG A 14 12.10 -2.06 24.20
CA ARG A 14 10.83 -2.23 24.92
C ARG A 14 9.65 -1.55 24.22
N GLU A 15 9.87 -0.41 23.58
CA GLU A 15 8.83 0.29 22.83
C GLU A 15 8.46 -0.45 21.53
N ILE A 16 9.41 -1.14 20.91
CA ILE A 16 9.18 -2.01 19.75
C ILE A 16 8.40 -3.27 20.16
N ASP A 17 8.71 -3.87 21.30
CA ASP A 17 8.01 -5.06 21.82
C ASP A 17 6.59 -4.74 22.30
N MET A 18 6.33 -3.54 22.83
CA MET A 18 4.98 -3.14 23.27
C MET A 18 4.03 -2.85 22.11
N LYS A 19 4.53 -2.51 20.90
CA LYS A 19 3.70 -2.40 19.68
C LYS A 19 3.36 -3.77 19.06
N ALA A 20 3.99 -4.85 19.49
CA ALA A 20 3.86 -6.18 18.89
C ALA A 20 2.66 -7.01 19.37
N GLU A 21 1.91 -6.57 20.38
CA GLU A 21 0.82 -7.35 20.98
C GLU A 21 -0.54 -6.65 21.02
N ILE A 22 -0.87 -5.85 20.00
CA ILE A 22 -2.24 -5.37 19.89
C ILE A 22 -3.12 -6.55 19.46
N PHE A 23 -3.88 -7.09 20.41
CA PHE A 23 -4.86 -8.12 20.11
C PHE A 23 -5.96 -7.54 19.22
N LEU A 24 -6.03 -8.04 17.99
CA LEU A 24 -7.04 -7.68 17.01
C LEU A 24 -7.85 -8.93 16.67
N PRO A 25 -9.13 -9.01 17.03
CA PRO A 25 -10.00 -10.10 16.60
C PRO A 25 -10.06 -10.19 15.08
N ASP A 26 -10.24 -11.39 14.51
CA ASP A 26 -10.30 -11.60 13.07
C ASP A 26 -11.51 -10.92 12.41
N ASP A 27 -12.58 -10.70 13.17
CA ASP A 27 -13.80 -10.00 12.77
C ASP A 27 -13.80 -8.50 13.05
N TYR A 28 -12.68 -7.94 13.51
CA TYR A 28 -12.59 -6.52 13.83
C TYR A 28 -12.67 -5.66 12.57
N HIS A 29 -13.56 -4.66 12.61
CA HIS A 29 -13.67 -3.59 11.63
C HIS A 29 -13.59 -2.23 12.32
N PRO A 30 -12.82 -1.27 11.77
CA PRO A 30 -12.76 0.08 12.31
C PRO A 30 -14.14 0.74 12.34
N ALA A 31 -14.51 1.30 13.48
CA ALA A 31 -15.78 1.98 13.68
C ALA A 31 -15.59 3.46 13.98
N GLU A 32 -16.51 4.30 13.50
CA GLU A 32 -16.49 5.75 13.77
C GLU A 32 -16.78 6.11 15.23
N SER A 33 -17.29 5.15 16.01
CA SER A 33 -17.52 5.29 17.46
C SER A 33 -16.23 5.22 18.28
N GLU A 34 -15.14 4.75 17.70
CA GLU A 34 -13.83 4.68 18.34
C GLU A 34 -13.01 5.95 18.05
N PRO A 35 -12.02 6.29 18.90
CA PRO A 35 -11.09 7.36 18.57
C PRO A 35 -10.40 7.10 17.24
N PHE A 36 -10.34 8.13 16.39
CA PHE A 36 -9.75 8.01 15.04
C PHE A 36 -8.27 7.62 15.12
N MET A 37 -7.88 6.64 14.31
CA MET A 37 -6.52 6.08 14.25
C MET A 37 -5.96 5.66 15.62
N ASN A 38 -6.81 5.08 16.46
CA ASN A 38 -6.35 4.40 17.67
C ASN A 38 -5.47 3.19 17.29
N ASP A 39 -4.76 2.64 18.27
CA ASP A 39 -3.81 1.54 18.05
C ASP A 39 -4.45 0.33 17.34
N ARG A 40 -5.72 0.02 17.63
CA ARG A 40 -6.45 -1.08 16.99
C ARG A 40 -6.75 -0.79 15.52
N GLN A 41 -7.21 0.41 15.20
CA GLN A 41 -7.47 0.85 13.82
C GLN A 41 -6.17 0.87 13.02
N THR A 42 -5.11 1.41 13.59
CA THR A 42 -3.78 1.46 12.96
C THR A 42 -3.25 0.07 12.66
N GLU A 43 -3.36 -0.86 13.60
CA GLU A 43 -2.95 -2.26 13.41
C GLU A 43 -3.82 -2.98 12.37
N TYR A 44 -5.12 -2.72 12.33
CA TYR A 44 -6.00 -3.25 11.28
C TYR A 44 -5.53 -2.85 9.89
N PHE A 45 -5.27 -1.56 9.67
CA PHE A 45 -4.79 -1.08 8.38
C PHE A 45 -3.39 -1.58 8.05
N ARG A 46 -2.51 -1.72 9.04
CA ARG A 46 -1.18 -2.31 8.87
C ARG A 46 -1.29 -3.74 8.35
N ARG A 47 -2.07 -4.59 9.00
CA ARG A 47 -2.28 -5.98 8.56
C ARG A 47 -2.90 -6.06 7.17
N LYS A 48 -3.89 -5.23 6.90
CA LYS A 48 -4.55 -5.16 5.59
C LYS A 48 -3.57 -4.78 4.47
N LEU A 49 -2.70 -3.80 4.70
CA LEU A 49 -1.67 -3.38 3.75
C LEU A 49 -0.61 -4.46 3.54
N LEU A 50 -0.15 -5.11 4.59
CA LEU A 50 0.83 -6.19 4.51
C LEU A 50 0.28 -7.40 3.76
N ALA A 51 -0.95 -7.83 4.05
CA ALA A 51 -1.62 -8.91 3.34
C ALA A 51 -1.76 -8.58 1.85
N TRP A 52 -2.22 -7.39 1.52
CA TRP A 52 -2.34 -6.95 0.12
C TRP A 52 -1.00 -6.90 -0.60
N LYS A 53 0.07 -6.45 0.07
CA LYS A 53 1.42 -6.48 -0.48
C LYS A 53 1.88 -7.91 -0.77
N SER A 54 1.65 -8.85 0.16
CA SER A 54 1.98 -10.27 -0.01
C SER A 54 1.29 -10.85 -1.24
N ASP A 55 -0.02 -10.64 -1.38
CA ASP A 55 -0.81 -11.11 -2.51
C ASP A 55 -0.26 -10.61 -3.85
N ILE A 56 0.14 -9.34 -3.94
CA ILE A 56 0.71 -8.77 -5.17
C ILE A 56 2.04 -9.43 -5.50
N VAL A 57 2.92 -9.60 -4.51
CA VAL A 57 4.25 -10.20 -4.71
C VAL A 57 4.15 -11.67 -5.11
N GLU A 58 3.27 -12.44 -4.48
CA GLU A 58 3.04 -13.85 -4.79
C GLU A 58 2.49 -14.02 -6.22
N ASN A 59 1.46 -13.26 -6.59
CA ASN A 59 0.88 -13.29 -7.95
C ASN A 59 1.90 -12.89 -9.02
N SER A 60 2.75 -11.91 -8.74
CA SER A 60 3.82 -11.47 -9.65
C SER A 60 4.89 -12.55 -9.83
N SER A 61 5.22 -13.32 -8.80
CA SER A 61 6.17 -14.41 -8.84
C SER A 61 5.67 -15.58 -9.69
N ASP A 62 4.40 -15.97 -9.55
CA ASP A 62 3.78 -17.06 -10.29
C ASP A 62 3.72 -16.75 -11.80
N THR A 63 3.45 -15.50 -12.16
CA THR A 63 3.46 -15.05 -13.55
C THR A 63 4.85 -15.18 -14.17
N VAL A 64 5.93 -14.89 -13.43
CA VAL A 64 7.32 -15.05 -13.90
C VAL A 64 7.67 -16.51 -14.14
N ALA A 65 7.24 -17.40 -13.28
CA ALA A 65 7.50 -18.84 -13.42
C ALA A 65 6.81 -19.42 -14.67
N GLY A 66 5.57 -19.00 -14.96
CA GLY A 66 4.81 -19.42 -16.14
C GLY A 66 5.45 -18.98 -17.48
N MET A 67 6.11 -17.81 -17.53
CA MET A 67 6.75 -17.29 -18.74
C MET A 67 8.01 -18.04 -19.16
N LYS A 68 8.79 -18.52 -18.20
CA LYS A 68 10.02 -19.27 -18.50
C LYS A 68 9.76 -20.57 -19.24
N ASP A 69 8.56 -21.11 -19.10
CA ASP A 69 8.19 -22.39 -19.73
C ASP A 69 7.71 -22.23 -21.20
N GLN A 70 7.21 -21.04 -21.59
CA GLN A 70 6.65 -20.78 -22.92
C GLN A 70 7.70 -20.42 -23.98
N THR A 71 8.97 -20.25 -23.63
CA THR A 71 10.03 -19.74 -24.55
C THR A 71 10.56 -20.81 -25.54
N ARG A 72 9.94 -21.97 -25.66
CA ARG A 72 10.49 -23.13 -26.41
C ARG A 72 9.83 -23.44 -27.74
N SER A 73 8.85 -22.70 -28.22
CA SER A 73 8.24 -22.93 -29.55
C SER A 73 8.54 -21.74 -30.46
N ILE A 74 9.03 -22.01 -31.67
CA ILE A 74 9.25 -20.98 -32.71
C ILE A 74 7.92 -20.80 -33.45
N PRO A 75 7.18 -19.70 -33.20
CA PRO A 75 5.86 -19.50 -33.76
C PRO A 75 5.93 -18.88 -35.16
N ASP A 76 4.84 -19.04 -35.93
CA ASP A 76 4.55 -18.33 -37.15
C ASP A 76 4.49 -16.79 -36.94
N VAL A 77 4.57 -15.99 -38.03
CA VAL A 77 4.60 -14.51 -37.97
C VAL A 77 3.39 -13.92 -37.24
N ALA A 78 2.20 -14.52 -37.40
CA ALA A 78 0.97 -14.11 -36.69
C ALA A 78 1.07 -14.37 -35.19
N ASP A 79 1.67 -15.47 -34.76
CA ASP A 79 1.89 -15.82 -33.36
C ASP A 79 2.91 -14.89 -32.69
N ARG A 80 3.92 -14.39 -33.43
CA ARG A 80 4.88 -13.40 -32.92
C ARG A 80 4.22 -12.08 -32.56
N ALA A 81 3.30 -11.57 -33.38
CA ALA A 81 2.58 -10.33 -33.11
C ALA A 81 1.69 -10.46 -31.86
N SER A 82 1.05 -11.61 -31.66
CA SER A 82 0.28 -11.93 -30.47
C SER A 82 1.18 -11.99 -29.23
N GLU A 83 2.32 -12.69 -29.31
CA GLU A 83 3.30 -12.79 -28.20
C GLU A 83 3.88 -11.43 -27.81
N GLU A 84 4.18 -10.55 -28.77
CA GLU A 84 4.65 -9.20 -28.50
C GLU A 84 3.60 -8.35 -27.77
N THR A 85 2.34 -8.50 -28.16
CA THR A 85 1.21 -7.80 -27.50
C THR A 85 1.02 -8.32 -26.07
N ASP A 86 1.04 -9.62 -25.86
CA ASP A 86 0.90 -10.26 -24.55
C ASP A 86 2.06 -9.86 -23.63
N ARG A 87 3.28 -9.86 -24.15
CA ARG A 87 4.46 -9.43 -23.40
C ARG A 87 4.42 -7.95 -23.02
N ALA A 88 3.92 -7.09 -23.93
CA ALA A 88 3.74 -5.67 -23.65
C ALA A 88 2.67 -5.43 -22.58
N LEU A 89 1.57 -6.19 -22.62
CA LEU A 89 0.52 -6.13 -21.60
C LEU A 89 1.04 -6.57 -20.23
N GLU A 90 1.82 -7.64 -20.20
CA GLU A 90 2.42 -8.15 -18.97
C GLU A 90 3.40 -7.15 -18.34
N LEU A 91 4.28 -6.54 -19.15
CA LEU A 91 5.19 -5.49 -18.66
C LEU A 91 4.43 -4.31 -18.05
N ARG A 92 3.31 -3.90 -18.67
CA ARG A 92 2.45 -2.84 -18.11
C ARG A 92 1.82 -3.26 -16.77
N THR A 93 1.39 -4.52 -16.66
CA THR A 93 0.81 -5.06 -15.42
C THR A 93 1.86 -5.03 -14.31
N ARG A 94 3.08 -5.50 -14.56
CA ARG A 94 4.19 -5.46 -13.59
C ARG A 94 4.57 -4.03 -13.17
N ASP A 95 4.54 -3.08 -14.10
CA ASP A 95 4.78 -1.69 -13.76
C ASP A 95 3.70 -1.12 -12.83
N ARG A 96 2.43 -1.48 -13.06
CA ARG A 96 1.32 -1.11 -12.17
C ARG A 96 1.47 -1.74 -10.79
N GLU A 97 1.79 -3.02 -10.73
CA GLU A 97 2.03 -3.76 -9.47
C GLU A 97 3.18 -3.15 -8.68
N ARG A 98 4.31 -2.85 -9.31
CA ARG A 98 5.46 -2.19 -8.68
C ARG A 98 5.07 -0.81 -8.11
N LYS A 99 4.34 0.00 -8.87
CA LYS A 99 3.82 1.29 -8.39
C LYS A 99 2.85 1.12 -7.23
N LEU A 100 2.03 0.07 -7.25
CA LEU A 100 1.10 -0.22 -6.18
C LEU A 100 1.83 -0.64 -4.90
N VAL A 101 2.82 -1.54 -4.99
CA VAL A 101 3.68 -1.92 -3.86
C VAL A 101 4.37 -0.69 -3.26
N SER A 102 4.91 0.19 -4.10
CA SER A 102 5.52 1.45 -3.62
C SER A 102 4.54 2.35 -2.85
N LYS A 103 3.26 2.41 -3.27
CA LYS A 103 2.21 3.13 -2.55
C LYS A 103 1.84 2.47 -1.23
N ILE A 104 1.83 1.15 -1.19
CA ILE A 104 1.61 0.38 0.04
C ILE A 104 2.75 0.64 1.03
N ASP A 105 4.00 0.60 0.58
CA ASP A 105 5.16 0.89 1.42
C ASP A 105 5.13 2.34 1.95
N ALA A 106 4.70 3.29 1.14
CA ALA A 106 4.50 4.66 1.58
C ALA A 106 3.39 4.78 2.65
N ALA A 107 2.30 4.00 2.51
CA ALA A 107 1.23 3.98 3.51
C ALA A 107 1.71 3.35 4.83
N LEU A 108 2.51 2.27 4.77
CA LEU A 108 3.11 1.65 5.96
C LEU A 108 4.06 2.60 6.68
N ARG A 109 4.90 3.35 5.95
CA ARG A 109 5.75 4.40 6.57
C ARG A 109 4.92 5.47 7.27
N ARG A 110 3.81 5.93 6.67
CA ARG A 110 2.91 6.90 7.31
C ARG A 110 2.26 6.34 8.59
N ILE A 111 2.03 5.03 8.65
CA ILE A 111 1.60 4.38 9.90
C ILE A 111 2.69 4.48 10.97
N ASP A 112 3.95 4.23 10.62
CA ASP A 112 5.08 4.30 11.54
C ASP A 112 5.36 5.74 12.01
N GLU A 113 5.08 6.72 11.15
CA GLU A 113 5.22 8.16 11.40
C GLU A 113 3.97 8.78 12.07
N GLU A 114 2.93 7.98 12.36
CA GLU A 114 1.65 8.42 12.94
C GLU A 114 0.88 9.44 12.07
N GLU A 115 1.17 9.48 10.77
CA GLU A 115 0.54 10.38 9.79
C GLU A 115 -0.54 9.67 8.94
N PHE A 116 -0.72 8.36 9.12
CA PHE A 116 -1.70 7.59 8.37
C PHE A 116 -3.13 8.01 8.70
N GLY A 117 -3.98 8.05 7.69
CA GLY A 117 -5.40 8.39 7.84
C GLY A 117 -5.71 9.89 7.69
N TYR A 118 -4.71 10.74 7.56
CA TYR A 118 -4.88 12.17 7.37
C TYR A 118 -4.59 12.60 5.94
N CYS A 119 -5.37 13.56 5.44
CA CYS A 119 -5.22 14.10 4.11
C CYS A 119 -3.91 14.89 3.98
N SER A 120 -3.07 14.54 3.01
CA SER A 120 -1.79 15.20 2.77
C SER A 120 -1.91 16.67 2.35
N ILE A 121 -3.08 17.11 1.88
CA ILE A 121 -3.32 18.48 1.41
C ILE A 121 -3.99 19.33 2.49
N THR A 122 -5.01 18.79 3.17
CA THR A 122 -5.83 19.56 4.13
C THR A 122 -5.49 19.27 5.59
N GLY A 123 -4.78 18.16 5.87
CA GLY A 123 -4.53 17.69 7.23
C GLY A 123 -5.75 17.09 7.94
N GLU A 124 -6.92 17.09 7.30
CA GLU A 124 -8.15 16.54 7.87
C GLU A 124 -8.15 15.02 7.82
N ALA A 125 -8.91 14.40 8.73
CA ALA A 125 -9.08 12.95 8.75
C ALA A 125 -9.78 12.47 7.48
N ILE A 126 -9.23 11.40 6.87
CA ILE A 126 -9.86 10.68 5.78
C ILE A 126 -10.89 9.72 6.39
N SER A 127 -12.10 9.64 5.84
CA SER A 127 -13.14 8.76 6.39
C SER A 127 -12.68 7.29 6.44
N LEU A 128 -13.01 6.60 7.52
CA LEU A 128 -12.68 5.18 7.70
C LEU A 128 -13.20 4.33 6.55
N LYS A 129 -14.41 4.61 6.06
CA LYS A 129 -14.99 3.93 4.91
C LYS A 129 -14.13 4.05 3.65
N ARG A 130 -13.54 5.23 3.42
CA ARG A 130 -12.63 5.45 2.28
C ARG A 130 -11.31 4.71 2.47
N LEU A 131 -10.74 4.75 3.67
CA LEU A 131 -9.50 4.03 4.00
C LEU A 131 -9.70 2.51 3.93
N ASP A 132 -10.85 2.01 4.36
CA ASP A 132 -11.16 0.58 4.27
C ASP A 132 -11.28 0.12 2.81
N ALA A 133 -11.93 0.91 1.96
CA ALA A 133 -12.02 0.64 0.52
C ALA A 133 -10.69 0.84 -0.21
N ARG A 134 -9.88 1.81 0.22
CA ARG A 134 -8.58 2.16 -0.40
C ARG A 134 -7.54 2.56 0.65
N PRO A 135 -6.85 1.60 1.25
CA PRO A 135 -5.91 1.86 2.35
C PRO A 135 -4.71 2.73 1.97
N ILE A 136 -4.38 2.83 0.68
CA ILE A 136 -3.32 3.71 0.17
C ILE A 136 -3.77 5.14 -0.11
N ALA A 137 -5.01 5.52 0.24
CA ALA A 137 -5.51 6.87 0.01
C ALA A 137 -4.72 7.89 0.84
N THR A 138 -4.27 8.96 0.17
CA THR A 138 -3.52 10.07 0.77
C THR A 138 -4.32 11.36 0.83
N MET A 139 -5.50 11.39 0.22
CA MET A 139 -6.38 12.56 0.15
C MET A 139 -7.81 12.18 0.52
N SER A 140 -8.51 13.13 1.16
CA SER A 140 -9.96 13.04 1.32
C SER A 140 -10.65 13.09 -0.05
N LEU A 141 -11.91 12.67 -0.13
CA LEU A 141 -12.66 12.70 -1.39
C LEU A 141 -12.73 14.12 -1.96
N GLU A 142 -13.04 15.08 -1.12
CA GLU A 142 -13.15 16.49 -1.50
C GLU A 142 -11.82 17.10 -1.98
N ALA A 143 -10.71 16.73 -1.33
CA ALA A 143 -9.39 17.18 -1.73
C ALA A 143 -8.99 16.56 -3.09
N GLN A 144 -9.32 15.31 -3.32
CA GLN A 144 -9.07 14.63 -4.59
C GLN A 144 -9.89 15.24 -5.73
N GLU A 145 -11.19 15.48 -5.54
CA GLU A 145 -12.04 16.12 -6.53
C GLU A 145 -11.55 17.52 -6.90
N ARG A 146 -11.10 18.31 -5.90
CA ARG A 146 -10.48 19.62 -6.16
C ARG A 146 -9.19 19.51 -6.97
N HIS A 147 -8.37 18.53 -6.67
CA HIS A 147 -7.12 18.29 -7.38
C HIS A 147 -7.39 17.92 -8.83
N GLU A 148 -8.27 16.95 -9.08
CA GLU A 148 -8.64 16.50 -10.42
C GLU A 148 -9.28 17.61 -11.25
N ARG A 149 -10.08 18.47 -10.62
CA ARG A 149 -10.70 19.63 -11.27
C ARG A 149 -9.66 20.66 -11.72
N ARG A 150 -8.62 20.89 -10.92
CA ARG A 150 -7.49 21.77 -11.29
C ARG A 150 -6.65 21.18 -12.40
N GLU A 151 -6.38 19.88 -12.38
CA GLU A 151 -5.62 19.22 -13.44
C GLU A 151 -6.33 19.27 -14.79
N LYS A 152 -7.66 19.12 -14.81
CA LYS A 152 -8.46 19.26 -16.05
C LYS A 152 -8.34 20.66 -16.65
N VAL A 153 -8.46 21.70 -15.83
CA VAL A 153 -8.33 23.09 -16.29
C VAL A 153 -6.94 23.38 -16.85
N HIS A 154 -5.88 22.83 -16.26
CA HIS A 154 -4.49 23.03 -16.73
C HIS A 154 -4.12 22.23 -18.00
N ARG A 155 -4.91 21.23 -18.36
CA ARG A 155 -4.69 20.45 -19.61
C ARG A 155 -5.37 21.06 -20.82
N ASP A 156 -6.33 21.93 -20.59
CA ASP A 156 -7.11 22.61 -21.65
C ASP A 156 -6.53 24.00 -21.99
N ASP A 157 -5.48 24.46 -21.30
CA ASP A 157 -4.66 25.64 -21.61
C ASP A 157 -3.37 25.24 -22.35
#